data_9c2b1fa7f7983f4e678965efe9097a59
#
_entry.id   9c2b1fa7f7983f4e678965efe9097a59
#
_cell.length_a   1.000
_cell.length_b   1.000
_cell.length_c   1.000
_cell.angle_alpha   90.00
_cell.angle_beta   90.00
_cell.angle_gamma   90.00
#
_symmetry.space_group_name_H-M   'P 1'
#
loop_
_entity.id
_entity.type
_entity.pdbx_description
1 polymer ?
#
loop_
_entity_poly.entity_id
_entity_poly.type
_entity_poly.pdbx_seq_one_letter_code
_entity_poly.pdbx_strand_id
1 'polypeptide(L)'
;MSLHDTEKIGRLMASEQSKAADEIFCRSCGEPIKEEAEICPHCGVRNERAGNSSSQGTSSNPVSTAHDPSKYDTTVSDTWWYGVAGGIFLWVIVLILTEISTGAFVGFLGLAAWIGLPAAAYFDMKYVRANGKWNPSTAIWIILLAIWLVNIVAGAVYLYRRHEVLGEP
;
A
#
# COMPACT_ATOMS: atom_id res chain seq x y z
N MET A 1 -34.07 38.38 45.70
CA MET A 1 -33.23 37.48 44.96
C MET A 1 -31.80 37.79 45.36
N SER A 2 -31.19 36.92 46.15
CA SER A 2 -29.89 37.18 46.79
C SER A 2 -28.74 36.93 45.79
N LEU A 3 -27.68 37.73 45.83
CA LEU A 3 -26.45 37.57 45.03
C LEU A 3 -25.87 36.14 45.14
N HIS A 4 -26.15 35.45 46.21
CA HIS A 4 -25.69 34.06 46.46
C HIS A 4 -26.41 33.02 45.58
N ASP A 5 -27.67 33.29 45.18
CA ASP A 5 -28.42 32.38 44.29
C ASP A 5 -27.93 32.47 42.84
N THR A 6 -27.49 33.65 42.40
CA THR A 6 -26.97 33.84 41.05
C THR A 6 -25.60 33.19 40.85
N GLU A 7 -24.74 33.18 41.87
CA GLU A 7 -23.43 32.51 41.84
C GLU A 7 -23.58 30.98 41.82
N LYS A 8 -24.55 30.45 42.56
CA LYS A 8 -24.83 29.01 42.60
C LYS A 8 -25.39 28.48 41.27
N ILE A 9 -26.22 29.25 40.59
CA ILE A 9 -26.77 28.94 39.27
C ILE A 9 -25.65 29.00 38.21
N GLY A 10 -24.78 30.00 38.26
CA GLY A 10 -23.61 30.09 37.34
C GLY A 10 -22.64 28.93 37.49
N ARG A 11 -22.42 28.43 38.71
CA ARG A 11 -21.54 27.29 38.98
C ARG A 11 -22.14 25.95 38.54
N LEU A 12 -23.46 25.78 38.63
CA LEU A 12 -24.19 24.60 38.15
C LEU A 12 -24.15 24.55 36.61
N MET A 13 -24.39 25.68 35.92
CA MET A 13 -24.34 25.73 34.46
C MET A 13 -22.91 25.51 33.91
N ALA A 14 -21.87 26.00 34.59
CA ALA A 14 -20.49 25.75 34.23
C ALA A 14 -20.07 24.28 34.39
N SER A 15 -20.65 23.57 35.41
CA SER A 15 -20.36 22.13 35.59
C SER A 15 -21.06 21.24 34.58
N GLU A 16 -22.23 21.61 34.08
CA GLU A 16 -22.93 20.89 33.01
C GLU A 16 -22.24 21.11 31.65
N GLN A 17 -21.72 22.31 31.40
CA GLN A 17 -21.05 22.64 30.14
C GLN A 17 -19.66 22.00 30.03
N SER A 18 -18.96 21.76 31.15
CA SER A 18 -17.69 21.02 31.16
C SER A 18 -17.89 19.50 31.00
N LYS A 19 -19.08 18.97 31.37
CA LYS A 19 -19.41 17.56 31.23
C LYS A 19 -19.77 17.16 29.80
N ALA A 20 -20.25 18.11 29.00
CA ALA A 20 -20.61 17.90 27.58
C ALA A 20 -19.42 17.94 26.63
N ALA A 21 -18.23 18.40 27.07
CA ALA A 21 -17.07 18.55 26.22
C ALA A 21 -16.36 17.22 25.91
N ASP A 22 -16.50 16.21 26.80
CA ASP A 22 -15.85 14.89 26.63
C ASP A 22 -16.83 13.77 26.23
N GLU A 23 -18.09 14.11 25.92
CA GLU A 23 -19.13 13.16 25.58
C GLU A 23 -19.48 13.27 24.08
N ILE A 24 -19.55 12.11 23.41
CA ILE A 24 -20.05 11.97 22.06
C ILE A 24 -21.21 11.00 21.99
N PHE A 25 -22.04 11.10 20.96
CA PHE A 25 -23.15 10.17 20.79
C PHE A 25 -22.71 8.92 20.01
N CYS A 26 -23.10 7.74 20.51
CA CYS A 26 -22.90 6.49 19.83
C CYS A 26 -23.66 6.46 18.50
N ARG A 27 -22.99 6.14 17.42
CA ARG A 27 -23.60 6.08 16.07
C ARG A 27 -24.66 4.99 15.90
N SER A 28 -24.63 3.95 16.75
CA SER A 28 -25.53 2.80 16.64
C SER A 28 -26.79 2.95 17.49
N CYS A 29 -26.65 3.42 18.76
CA CYS A 29 -27.80 3.53 19.68
C CYS A 29 -28.17 4.96 20.05
N GLY A 30 -27.36 5.96 19.68
CA GLY A 30 -27.61 7.36 19.98
C GLY A 30 -27.36 7.79 21.45
N GLU A 31 -26.91 6.87 22.29
CA GLU A 31 -26.65 7.18 23.72
C GLU A 31 -25.29 7.92 23.86
N PRO A 32 -25.19 8.85 24.85
CA PRO A 32 -23.94 9.56 25.13
C PRO A 32 -22.90 8.59 25.70
N ILE A 33 -21.71 8.66 25.15
CA ILE A 33 -20.53 7.88 25.57
C ILE A 33 -19.33 8.81 25.66
N LYS A 34 -18.35 8.44 26.47
CA LYS A 34 -17.08 9.18 26.50
C LYS A 34 -16.35 9.05 25.16
N GLU A 35 -15.74 10.12 24.66
CA GLU A 35 -15.00 10.14 23.42
C GLU A 35 -13.87 9.10 23.39
N GLU A 36 -13.22 8.84 24.53
CA GLU A 36 -12.15 7.86 24.72
C GLU A 36 -12.63 6.40 24.85
N ALA A 37 -13.96 6.17 24.96
CA ALA A 37 -14.50 4.82 25.12
C ALA A 37 -14.38 4.02 23.82
N GLU A 38 -13.61 2.93 23.83
CA GLU A 38 -13.42 2.06 22.66
C GLU A 38 -14.68 1.27 22.29
N ILE A 39 -15.53 0.96 23.27
CA ILE A 39 -16.76 0.18 23.10
C ILE A 39 -17.90 0.91 23.79
N CYS A 40 -19.02 1.05 23.11
CA CYS A 40 -20.23 1.62 23.71
C CYS A 40 -20.77 0.69 24.81
N PRO A 41 -20.93 1.17 26.06
CA PRO A 41 -21.43 0.33 27.14
C PRO A 41 -22.94 -0.04 27.01
N HIS A 42 -23.67 0.67 26.14
CA HIS A 42 -25.11 0.46 25.95
C HIS A 42 -25.44 -0.56 24.85
N CYS A 43 -24.65 -0.59 23.74
CA CYS A 43 -24.94 -1.47 22.61
C CYS A 43 -23.77 -2.37 22.20
N GLY A 44 -22.59 -2.25 22.82
CA GLY A 44 -21.43 -3.09 22.54
C GLY A 44 -20.72 -2.79 21.21
N VAL A 45 -21.14 -1.78 20.44
CA VAL A 45 -20.52 -1.41 19.17
C VAL A 45 -19.25 -0.61 19.43
N ARG A 46 -18.22 -0.89 18.64
CA ARG A 46 -16.92 -0.22 18.73
C ARG A 46 -17.02 1.25 18.29
N ASN A 47 -16.40 2.13 19.08
CA ASN A 47 -16.30 3.56 18.76
C ASN A 47 -15.06 3.80 17.90
N GLU A 48 -15.26 4.04 16.60
CA GLU A 48 -14.18 4.28 15.65
C GLU A 48 -13.38 5.57 15.90
N ARG A 49 -13.94 6.50 16.68
CA ARG A 49 -13.26 7.76 17.04
C ARG A 49 -12.23 7.59 18.14
N ALA A 50 -12.46 6.72 19.11
CA ALA A 50 -11.50 6.42 20.18
C ALA A 50 -10.20 5.80 19.63
N GLY A 51 -10.30 5.00 18.54
CA GLY A 51 -9.14 4.42 17.87
C GLY A 51 -8.25 5.44 17.12
N ASN A 52 -8.78 6.60 16.77
CA ASN A 52 -8.04 7.62 15.99
C ASN A 52 -7.30 8.64 16.90
N SER A 53 -7.71 8.80 18.14
CA SER A 53 -7.09 9.76 19.07
C SER A 53 -5.82 9.22 19.73
N SER A 54 -5.57 7.91 19.69
CA SER A 54 -4.39 7.26 20.28
C SER A 54 -3.19 7.11 19.34
N SER A 55 -3.25 7.64 18.11
CA SER A 55 -2.17 7.51 17.11
C SER A 55 -1.03 8.52 17.27
N GLN A 56 -0.96 9.27 18.37
CA GLN A 56 0.14 10.22 18.64
C GLN A 56 0.99 9.83 19.86
N GLY A 57 1.23 8.55 20.05
CA GLY A 57 2.12 8.01 21.08
C GLY A 57 2.94 6.86 20.53
N THR A 58 4.22 7.09 20.37
CA THR A 58 5.31 6.15 20.11
C THR A 58 5.04 4.76 20.71
N SER A 59 4.53 3.84 19.92
CA SER A 59 4.52 2.42 20.26
C SER A 59 5.16 1.65 19.11
N SER A 60 6.40 1.26 19.35
CA SER A 60 7.19 0.34 18.55
C SER A 60 6.63 -1.08 18.68
N ASN A 61 5.50 -1.34 18.05
CA ASN A 61 5.13 -2.70 17.65
C ASN A 61 5.45 -2.81 16.16
N PRO A 62 6.13 -3.87 15.69
CA PRO A 62 6.23 -4.16 14.28
C PRO A 62 4.87 -4.68 13.80
N VAL A 63 3.90 -3.78 13.71
CA VAL A 63 2.73 -3.99 12.88
C VAL A 63 3.29 -4.13 11.48
N SER A 64 3.21 -5.31 10.90
CA SER A 64 3.38 -5.53 9.49
C SER A 64 2.55 -4.43 8.81
N THR A 65 3.25 -3.41 8.30
CA THR A 65 2.62 -2.31 7.56
C THR A 65 2.05 -2.92 6.31
N ALA A 66 0.78 -3.32 6.39
CA ALA A 66 0.05 -3.78 5.24
C ALA A 66 0.19 -2.68 4.18
N HIS A 67 0.67 -3.06 3.00
CA HIS A 67 0.83 -2.13 1.89
C HIS A 67 -0.52 -1.46 1.61
N ASP A 68 -0.54 -0.14 1.62
CA ASP A 68 -1.71 0.68 1.33
C ASP A 68 -1.56 1.26 -0.09
N PRO A 69 -2.29 0.71 -1.08
CA PRO A 69 -2.21 1.16 -2.46
C PRO A 69 -2.58 2.63 -2.65
N SER A 70 -3.47 3.18 -1.81
CA SER A 70 -3.95 4.57 -1.93
C SER A 70 -2.86 5.63 -1.76
N LYS A 71 -1.71 5.24 -1.19
CA LYS A 71 -0.53 6.11 -1.03
C LYS A 71 0.31 6.24 -2.31
N TYR A 72 0.02 5.42 -3.32
CA TYR A 72 0.77 5.37 -4.57
C TYR A 72 -0.13 5.82 -5.71
N ASP A 73 0.09 7.03 -6.19
CA ASP A 73 -0.54 7.52 -7.41
C ASP A 73 0.31 7.11 -8.62
N THR A 74 -0.33 6.66 -9.70
CA THR A 74 0.35 6.29 -10.93
C THR A 74 -0.47 6.62 -12.16
N THR A 75 0.19 7.21 -13.15
CA THR A 75 -0.32 7.40 -14.51
C THR A 75 0.11 6.27 -15.44
N VAL A 76 0.84 5.28 -14.93
CA VAL A 76 1.38 4.16 -15.70
C VAL A 76 0.24 3.19 -16.02
N SER A 77 0.12 2.82 -17.30
CA SER A 77 -0.88 1.85 -17.77
C SER A 77 -0.52 0.41 -17.38
N ASP A 78 -1.53 -0.46 -17.33
CA ASP A 78 -1.37 -1.90 -17.05
C ASP A 78 -0.66 -2.68 -18.17
N THR A 79 -0.24 -2.04 -19.22
CA THR A 79 0.34 -2.71 -20.40
C THR A 79 1.84 -3.06 -20.26
N TRP A 80 2.52 -2.57 -19.23
CA TRP A 80 3.97 -2.76 -19.06
C TRP A 80 4.39 -4.20 -18.78
N TRP A 81 3.49 -5.04 -18.27
CA TRP A 81 3.77 -6.46 -18.08
C TRP A 81 4.05 -7.17 -19.42
N TYR A 82 3.46 -6.70 -20.54
CA TYR A 82 3.81 -7.19 -21.87
C TYR A 82 5.29 -6.94 -22.20
N GLY A 83 5.83 -5.82 -21.69
CA GLY A 83 7.26 -5.53 -21.85
C GLY A 83 8.13 -6.53 -21.07
N VAL A 84 7.72 -6.95 -19.89
CA VAL A 84 8.41 -7.98 -19.09
C VAL A 84 8.33 -9.33 -19.79
N ALA A 85 7.12 -9.76 -20.20
CA ALA A 85 6.91 -11.01 -20.93
C ALA A 85 7.66 -11.03 -22.26
N GLY A 86 7.59 -9.93 -23.04
CA GLY A 86 8.32 -9.75 -24.29
C GLY A 86 9.83 -9.77 -24.10
N GLY A 87 10.33 -9.18 -23.03
CA GLY A 87 11.76 -9.21 -22.67
C GLY A 87 12.27 -10.62 -22.37
N ILE A 88 11.47 -11.42 -21.62
CA ILE A 88 11.80 -12.83 -21.38
C ILE A 88 11.82 -13.61 -22.71
N PHE A 89 10.79 -13.41 -23.54
CA PHE A 89 10.70 -14.08 -24.83
C PHE A 89 11.87 -13.69 -25.77
N LEU A 90 12.23 -12.40 -25.77
CA LEU A 90 13.37 -11.92 -26.54
C LEU A 90 14.69 -12.56 -26.07
N TRP A 91 14.86 -12.76 -24.76
CA TRP A 91 16.02 -13.47 -24.22
C TRP A 91 16.09 -14.92 -24.70
N VAL A 92 14.97 -15.62 -24.74
CA VAL A 92 14.92 -17.00 -25.28
C VAL A 92 15.33 -17.01 -26.77
N ILE A 93 14.84 -16.04 -27.55
CA ILE A 93 15.26 -15.89 -28.96
C ILE A 93 16.76 -15.63 -29.07
N VAL A 94 17.30 -14.71 -28.26
CA VAL A 94 18.75 -14.41 -28.27
C VAL A 94 19.58 -15.65 -27.95
N LEU A 95 19.17 -16.44 -26.95
CA LEU A 95 19.86 -17.68 -26.61
C LEU A 95 19.86 -18.68 -27.78
N ILE A 96 18.72 -18.84 -28.46
CA ILE A 96 18.65 -19.73 -29.65
C ILE A 96 19.51 -19.19 -30.80
N LEU A 97 19.47 -17.88 -31.04
CA LEU A 97 20.24 -17.27 -32.12
C LEU A 97 21.75 -17.31 -31.87
N THR A 98 22.21 -17.27 -30.63
CA THR A 98 23.64 -17.35 -30.29
C THR A 98 24.23 -18.71 -30.64
N GLU A 99 23.44 -19.78 -30.68
CA GLU A 99 23.87 -21.10 -31.12
C GLU A 99 24.10 -21.16 -32.65
N ILE A 100 23.37 -20.30 -33.39
CA ILE A 100 23.41 -20.31 -34.88
C ILE A 100 24.32 -19.22 -35.41
N SER A 101 24.39 -18.07 -34.77
CA SER A 101 25.16 -16.91 -35.24
C SER A 101 25.54 -16.00 -34.07
N THR A 102 26.79 -15.57 -34.06
CA THR A 102 27.33 -14.61 -33.07
C THR A 102 27.51 -13.21 -33.63
N GLY A 103 26.72 -12.84 -34.64
CA GLY A 103 26.84 -11.55 -35.32
C GLY A 103 26.40 -10.35 -34.43
N ALA A 104 26.83 -9.14 -34.85
CA ALA A 104 26.54 -7.89 -34.15
C ALA A 104 25.02 -7.67 -33.90
N PHE A 105 24.17 -8.19 -34.77
CA PHE A 105 22.73 -8.11 -34.66
C PHE A 105 22.20 -8.87 -33.39
N VAL A 106 22.72 -10.07 -33.15
CA VAL A 106 22.37 -10.87 -31.97
C VAL A 106 22.83 -10.16 -30.70
N GLY A 107 24.02 -9.57 -30.71
CA GLY A 107 24.53 -8.74 -29.62
C GLY A 107 23.64 -7.53 -29.32
N PHE A 108 23.14 -6.86 -30.36
CA PHE A 108 22.22 -5.75 -30.20
C PHE A 108 20.87 -6.19 -29.59
N LEU A 109 20.31 -7.31 -30.04
CA LEU A 109 19.09 -7.88 -29.44
C LEU A 109 19.28 -8.26 -27.97
N GLY A 110 20.44 -8.85 -27.64
CA GLY A 110 20.80 -9.18 -26.27
C GLY A 110 20.89 -7.96 -25.39
N LEU A 111 21.50 -6.88 -25.87
CA LEU A 111 21.60 -5.62 -25.16
C LEU A 111 20.20 -4.97 -24.95
N ALA A 112 19.36 -5.01 -25.98
CA ALA A 112 17.99 -4.51 -25.90
C ALA A 112 17.15 -5.30 -24.89
N ALA A 113 17.27 -6.62 -24.88
CA ALA A 113 16.60 -7.46 -23.87
C ALA A 113 17.12 -7.20 -22.46
N TRP A 114 18.45 -7.04 -22.31
CA TRP A 114 19.10 -6.83 -21.02
C TRP A 114 18.70 -5.51 -20.34
N ILE A 115 18.53 -4.45 -21.11
CA ILE A 115 18.10 -3.13 -20.59
C ILE A 115 16.59 -3.05 -20.55
N GLY A 116 15.90 -3.56 -21.58
CA GLY A 116 14.46 -3.44 -21.74
C GLY A 116 13.67 -4.17 -20.67
N LEU A 117 14.10 -5.35 -20.24
CA LEU A 117 13.39 -6.15 -19.24
C LEU A 117 13.38 -5.48 -17.85
N PRO A 118 14.50 -5.02 -17.28
CA PRO A 118 14.46 -4.25 -16.01
C PRO A 118 13.70 -2.94 -16.13
N ALA A 119 13.79 -2.26 -17.28
CA ALA A 119 13.04 -1.01 -17.50
C ALA A 119 11.52 -1.27 -17.53
N ALA A 120 11.07 -2.27 -18.27
CA ALA A 120 9.65 -2.65 -18.29
C ALA A 120 9.15 -3.05 -16.92
N ALA A 121 9.90 -3.87 -16.18
CA ALA A 121 9.57 -4.28 -14.83
C ALA A 121 9.50 -3.08 -13.85
N TYR A 122 10.36 -2.08 -14.01
CA TYR A 122 10.31 -0.86 -13.19
C TYR A 122 8.99 -0.11 -13.35
N PHE A 123 8.51 0.06 -14.58
CA PHE A 123 7.23 0.74 -14.83
C PHE A 123 6.05 -0.13 -14.37
N ASP A 124 6.09 -1.43 -14.61
CA ASP A 124 5.05 -2.35 -14.15
C ASP A 124 4.95 -2.39 -12.61
N MET A 125 6.08 -2.38 -11.90
CA MET A 125 6.09 -2.29 -10.43
C MET A 125 5.41 -1.02 -9.88
N LYS A 126 5.44 0.09 -10.61
CA LYS A 126 4.67 1.30 -10.23
C LYS A 126 3.18 1.03 -10.29
N TYR A 127 2.72 0.37 -11.33
CA TYR A 127 1.32 -0.01 -11.49
C TYR A 127 0.88 -1.00 -10.39
N VAL A 128 1.66 -2.06 -10.16
CA VAL A 128 1.38 -3.09 -9.15
C VAL A 128 1.27 -2.49 -7.75
N ARG A 129 2.11 -1.53 -7.39
CA ARG A 129 2.05 -0.85 -6.08
C ARG A 129 0.79 -0.01 -5.90
N ALA A 130 0.31 0.63 -6.96
CA ALA A 130 -0.87 1.49 -6.89
C ALA A 130 -2.18 0.68 -6.90
N ASN A 131 -2.19 -0.53 -7.48
CA ASN A 131 -3.40 -1.31 -7.70
C ASN A 131 -3.44 -2.62 -6.91
N GLY A 132 -2.30 -3.11 -6.41
CA GLY A 132 -2.17 -4.38 -5.71
C GLY A 132 -1.88 -4.24 -4.23
N LYS A 133 -2.05 -5.33 -3.49
CA LYS A 133 -1.66 -5.44 -2.07
C LYS A 133 -0.17 -5.75 -1.88
N TRP A 134 0.58 -5.91 -2.96
CA TRP A 134 1.98 -6.25 -2.95
C TRP A 134 2.86 -5.01 -3.20
N ASN A 135 3.87 -4.84 -2.36
CA ASN A 135 4.88 -3.79 -2.51
C ASN A 135 6.23 -4.43 -2.89
N PRO A 136 6.48 -4.67 -4.18
CA PRO A 136 7.75 -5.21 -4.62
C PRO A 136 8.89 -4.22 -4.32
N SER A 137 9.96 -4.70 -3.67
CA SER A 137 11.18 -3.90 -3.52
C SER A 137 11.84 -3.69 -4.87
N THR A 138 11.69 -2.47 -5.44
CA THR A 138 12.23 -2.14 -6.78
C THR A 138 13.72 -2.43 -6.89
N ALA A 139 14.51 -2.09 -5.86
CA ALA A 139 15.95 -2.30 -5.89
C ALA A 139 16.30 -3.79 -6.02
N ILE A 140 15.66 -4.65 -5.24
CA ILE A 140 15.90 -6.10 -5.28
C ILE A 140 15.54 -6.67 -6.66
N TRP A 141 14.35 -6.33 -7.16
CA TRP A 141 13.88 -6.85 -8.44
C TRP A 141 14.71 -6.35 -9.61
N ILE A 142 15.10 -5.07 -9.65
CA ILE A 142 15.97 -4.53 -10.69
C ILE A 142 17.35 -5.19 -10.66
N ILE A 143 17.93 -5.41 -9.48
CA ILE A 143 19.22 -6.10 -9.35
C ILE A 143 19.09 -7.55 -9.86
N LEU A 144 18.05 -8.29 -9.47
CA LEU A 144 17.83 -9.66 -9.94
C LEU A 144 17.66 -9.72 -11.46
N LEU A 145 16.90 -8.78 -12.03
CA LEU A 145 16.68 -8.68 -13.47
C LEU A 145 17.91 -8.18 -14.25
N ALA A 146 18.84 -7.47 -13.60
CA ALA A 146 20.12 -7.06 -14.20
C ALA A 146 21.16 -8.17 -14.23
N ILE A 147 21.04 -9.20 -13.38
CA ILE A 147 21.95 -10.36 -13.38
C ILE A 147 21.59 -11.29 -14.52
N TRP A 148 22.45 -11.35 -15.52
CA TRP A 148 22.24 -12.08 -16.76
C TRP A 148 21.73 -13.53 -16.59
N LEU A 149 22.34 -14.33 -15.71
CA LEU A 149 21.95 -15.73 -15.51
C LEU A 149 20.59 -15.90 -14.81
N VAL A 150 20.15 -14.90 -14.07
CA VAL A 150 18.96 -14.98 -13.20
C VAL A 150 17.77 -14.26 -13.82
N ASN A 151 18.00 -13.35 -14.77
CA ASN A 151 16.97 -12.42 -15.25
C ASN A 151 15.72 -13.11 -15.84
N ILE A 152 15.88 -14.20 -16.61
CA ILE A 152 14.75 -14.95 -17.18
C ILE A 152 13.90 -15.56 -16.06
N VAL A 153 14.55 -16.22 -15.08
CA VAL A 153 13.88 -16.84 -13.96
C VAL A 153 13.24 -15.77 -13.07
N ALA A 154 13.97 -14.69 -12.78
CA ALA A 154 13.46 -13.57 -11.99
C ALA A 154 12.26 -12.92 -12.67
N GLY A 155 12.30 -12.72 -13.98
CA GLY A 155 11.18 -12.19 -14.76
C GLY A 155 9.95 -13.10 -14.72
N ALA A 156 10.13 -14.41 -14.86
CA ALA A 156 9.05 -15.39 -14.76
C ALA A 156 8.43 -15.43 -13.36
N VAL A 157 9.25 -15.42 -12.30
CA VAL A 157 8.80 -15.36 -10.91
C VAL A 157 8.06 -14.05 -10.63
N TYR A 158 8.55 -12.94 -11.19
CA TYR A 158 7.88 -11.64 -11.07
C TYR A 158 6.49 -11.67 -11.68
N LEU A 159 6.32 -12.18 -12.93
CA LEU A 159 5.02 -12.29 -13.58
C LEU A 159 4.08 -13.23 -12.83
N TYR A 160 4.59 -14.35 -12.31
CA TYR A 160 3.80 -15.27 -11.49
C TYR A 160 3.26 -14.58 -10.23
N ARG A 161 4.12 -13.84 -9.51
CA ARG A 161 3.70 -13.08 -8.32
C ARG A 161 2.72 -11.97 -8.66
N ARG A 162 2.92 -11.30 -9.80
CA ARG A 162 1.98 -10.30 -10.29
C ARG A 162 0.59 -10.90 -10.51
N HIS A 163 0.52 -12.05 -11.17
CA HIS A 163 -0.72 -12.77 -11.40
C HIS A 163 -1.43 -13.15 -10.09
N GLU A 164 -0.71 -13.64 -9.08
CA GLU A 164 -1.28 -13.93 -7.76
C GLU A 164 -1.91 -12.71 -7.08
N VAL A 165 -1.34 -11.52 -7.28
CA VAL A 165 -1.75 -10.30 -6.58
C VAL A 165 -2.87 -9.55 -7.29
N LEU A 166 -2.82 -9.46 -8.62
CA LEU A 166 -3.79 -8.71 -9.43
C LEU A 166 -4.90 -9.61 -10.01
N GLY A 167 -4.70 -10.93 -10.06
CA GLY A 167 -5.67 -11.89 -10.61
C GLY A 167 -5.73 -11.90 -12.14
N GLU A 168 -4.88 -11.12 -12.80
CA GLU A 168 -4.76 -11.02 -14.25
C GLU A 168 -3.31 -11.20 -14.69
N PRO A 169 -3.06 -11.75 -15.92
CA PRO A 169 -1.70 -11.85 -16.44
C PRO A 169 -1.10 -10.48 -16.67
#